data_c7df84c33718660bfd4fb33349f06567
#
_entry.id   c7df84c33718660bfd4fb33349f06567
#
_cell.length_a   1.000
_cell.length_b   1.000
_cell.length_c   1.000
_cell.angle_alpha   90.00
_cell.angle_beta   90.00
_cell.angle_gamma   90.00
#
_symmetry.space_group_name_H-M   'P 1'
#
loop_
_entity.id
_entity.type
_entity.pdbx_description
1 polymer ?
#
loop_
_entity_poly.entity_id
_entity_poly.type
_entity_poly.pdbx_seq_one_letter_code
_entity_poly.pdbx_strand_id
1 'polypeptide(L)'
;MRLSLCLCNLLKPLTLKTEIQIVMHHRETKLYSNSARLAHLMLKNSRVFIRGREEGEPLTPLALEMGTEQFSKAALSSERENLVLFPSETSVELSDEIVRSFKKPITLIVPDGSWRQAARIPKREPALQGLKHVKLPPGPPSNYRLRREHHPHYICTFEAISRAQAILEGPKTAREI
;
A
#
# COMPACT_ATOMS: atom_id res chain seq x y z
N MET A 1 -4.28 -12.97 -18.75
CA MET A 1 -2.83 -12.65 -18.90
C MET A 1 -2.18 -13.82 -19.64
N ARG A 2 -1.24 -13.57 -20.56
CA ARG A 2 -0.50 -14.66 -21.23
C ARG A 2 0.43 -15.32 -20.22
N LEU A 3 0.50 -16.65 -20.19
CA LEU A 3 1.37 -17.40 -19.27
C LEU A 3 2.85 -16.99 -19.37
N SER A 4 3.31 -16.61 -20.59
CA SER A 4 4.66 -16.11 -20.83
C SER A 4 4.99 -14.78 -20.13
N LEU A 5 4.00 -14.05 -19.61
CA LEU A 5 4.14 -12.80 -18.87
C LEU A 5 3.81 -12.97 -17.37
N CYS A 6 3.63 -14.22 -16.93
CA CYS A 6 3.35 -14.51 -15.53
C CYS A 6 4.63 -14.36 -14.71
N LEU A 7 4.54 -13.54 -13.66
CA LEU A 7 5.64 -13.30 -12.71
C LEU A 7 5.60 -14.25 -11.50
N CYS A 8 4.58 -15.14 -11.41
CA CYS A 8 4.40 -15.98 -10.22
C CYS A 8 5.63 -16.80 -9.84
N ASN A 9 6.38 -17.31 -10.81
CA ASN A 9 7.61 -18.10 -10.58
C ASN A 9 8.80 -17.26 -10.11
N LEU A 10 8.72 -15.93 -10.27
CA LEU A 10 9.77 -15.00 -9.86
C LEU A 10 9.50 -14.42 -8.46
N LEU A 11 8.24 -14.47 -8.01
CA LEU A 11 7.85 -13.93 -6.72
C LEU A 11 8.27 -14.89 -5.60
N LYS A 12 8.98 -14.36 -4.62
CA LYS A 12 9.35 -15.06 -3.38
C LYS A 12 8.57 -14.42 -2.22
N PRO A 13 7.49 -15.05 -1.76
CA PRO A 13 6.68 -14.47 -0.69
C PRO A 13 7.46 -14.29 0.60
N LEU A 14 7.39 -13.09 1.17
CA LEU A 14 8.06 -12.67 2.40
C LEU A 14 7.04 -12.53 3.54
N THR A 15 7.49 -12.82 4.76
CA THR A 15 6.74 -12.51 5.98
C THR A 15 7.52 -11.45 6.76
N LEU A 16 6.91 -10.29 6.96
CA LEU A 16 7.51 -9.14 7.64
C LEU A 16 6.88 -8.96 9.03
N LYS A 17 7.51 -8.18 9.89
CA LYS A 17 6.92 -7.77 11.18
C LYS A 17 5.83 -6.71 10.99
N THR A 18 6.05 -5.82 10.02
CA THR A 18 5.10 -4.78 9.64
C THR A 18 3.96 -5.38 8.82
N GLU A 19 2.75 -5.19 9.28
CA GLU A 19 1.52 -5.56 8.56
C GLU A 19 1.19 -4.52 7.51
N ILE A 20 0.80 -4.96 6.31
CA ILE A 20 0.44 -4.05 5.21
C ILE A 20 -1.06 -4.13 4.94
N GLN A 21 -1.74 -3.00 5.02
CA GLN A 21 -3.15 -2.87 4.67
C GLN A 21 -3.29 -1.92 3.48
N ILE A 22 -3.66 -2.44 2.33
CA ILE A 22 -3.82 -1.65 1.10
C ILE A 22 -5.29 -1.27 0.98
N VAL A 23 -5.58 0.03 1.03
CA VAL A 23 -6.93 0.56 0.82
C VAL A 23 -7.04 1.02 -0.63
N MET A 24 -7.55 0.13 -1.48
CA MET A 24 -7.56 0.27 -2.92
C MET A 24 -8.86 0.89 -3.43
N HIS A 25 -8.75 1.86 -4.33
CA HIS A 25 -9.91 2.36 -5.06
C HIS A 25 -10.43 1.31 -6.05
N HIS A 26 -11.75 1.06 -6.10
CA HIS A 26 -12.35 -0.02 -6.90
C HIS A 26 -11.94 -0.02 -8.39
N ARG A 27 -11.69 1.16 -8.97
CA ARG A 27 -11.25 1.26 -10.37
C ARG A 27 -9.90 0.62 -10.64
N GLU A 28 -9.03 0.52 -9.64
CA GLU A 28 -7.73 -0.12 -9.75
C GLU A 28 -7.85 -1.63 -9.97
N THR A 29 -8.93 -2.24 -9.50
CA THR A 29 -9.20 -3.67 -9.73
C THR A 29 -9.44 -4.03 -11.20
N LYS A 30 -9.69 -3.03 -12.05
CA LYS A 30 -9.86 -3.17 -13.50
C LYS A 30 -8.55 -3.03 -14.29
N LEU A 31 -7.44 -2.70 -13.60
CA LEU A 31 -6.16 -2.35 -14.25
C LEU A 31 -5.11 -3.43 -14.00
N TYR A 32 -4.70 -4.12 -15.07
CA TYR A 32 -3.61 -5.11 -15.01
C TYR A 32 -2.25 -4.50 -14.62
N SER A 33 -2.09 -3.19 -14.80
CA SER A 33 -0.93 -2.42 -14.37
C SER A 33 -0.99 -1.98 -12.90
N ASN A 34 -1.89 -2.56 -12.08
CA ASN A 34 -1.94 -2.25 -10.66
C ASN A 34 -0.74 -2.84 -9.93
N SER A 35 0.12 -1.99 -9.36
CA SER A 35 1.34 -2.39 -8.69
C SER A 35 1.12 -2.86 -7.24
N ALA A 36 0.01 -2.48 -6.61
CA ALA A 36 -0.35 -2.95 -5.27
C ALA A 36 -0.62 -4.46 -5.25
N ARG A 37 -1.08 -5.04 -6.38
CA ARG A 37 -1.21 -6.48 -6.53
C ARG A 37 0.12 -7.21 -6.34
N LEU A 38 1.22 -6.67 -6.91
CA LEU A 38 2.55 -7.26 -6.73
C LEU A 38 2.96 -7.27 -5.25
N ALA A 39 2.72 -6.16 -4.55
CA ALA A 39 3.00 -6.08 -3.13
C ALA A 39 2.19 -7.13 -2.34
N HIS A 40 0.90 -7.29 -2.65
CA HIS A 40 0.04 -8.28 -2.00
C HIS A 40 0.51 -9.72 -2.26
N LEU A 41 0.92 -10.05 -3.47
CA LEU A 41 1.44 -11.37 -3.81
C LEU A 41 2.78 -11.68 -3.14
N MET A 42 3.61 -10.67 -2.90
CA MET A 42 4.93 -10.84 -2.26
C MET A 42 4.86 -10.82 -0.73
N LEU A 43 3.92 -10.11 -0.13
CA LEU A 43 3.86 -9.89 1.32
C LEU A 43 2.75 -10.73 1.95
N LYS A 44 3.11 -11.83 2.61
CA LYS A 44 2.15 -12.78 3.23
C LYS A 44 1.25 -12.14 4.28
N ASN A 45 1.74 -11.13 4.97
CA ASN A 45 1.02 -10.37 6.00
C ASN A 45 0.38 -9.08 5.45
N SER A 46 0.02 -9.09 4.17
CA SER A 46 -0.73 -8.00 3.55
C SER A 46 -2.21 -8.35 3.38
N ARG A 47 -3.05 -7.33 3.50
CA ARG A 47 -4.51 -7.40 3.22
C ARG A 47 -4.89 -6.29 2.28
N VAL A 48 -5.85 -6.56 1.40
CA VAL A 48 -6.40 -5.56 0.47
C VAL A 48 -7.86 -5.32 0.79
N PHE A 49 -8.22 -4.05 0.89
CA PHE A 49 -9.58 -3.57 1.11
C PHE A 49 -10.01 -2.72 -0.08
N ILE A 50 -11.12 -3.07 -0.70
CA ILE A 50 -11.61 -2.35 -1.89
C ILE A 50 -12.62 -1.30 -1.46
N ARG A 51 -12.38 -0.05 -1.88
CA ARG A 51 -13.19 1.10 -1.53
C ARG A 51 -13.86 1.74 -2.74
N GLY A 52 -15.07 2.25 -2.52
CA GLY A 52 -15.81 3.07 -3.49
C GLY A 52 -16.48 2.26 -4.61
N ARG A 53 -16.69 0.96 -4.40
CA ARG A 53 -17.56 0.15 -5.25
C ARG A 53 -19.02 0.49 -4.96
N GLU A 54 -19.82 0.61 -6.00
CA GLU A 54 -21.26 0.80 -5.88
C GLU A 54 -21.95 -0.52 -5.53
N GLU A 55 -23.08 -0.43 -4.82
CA GLU A 55 -23.89 -1.59 -4.51
C GLU A 55 -24.40 -2.25 -5.81
N GLY A 56 -24.26 -3.57 -5.91
CA GLY A 56 -24.62 -4.30 -7.13
C GLY A 56 -23.56 -4.28 -8.24
N GLU A 57 -22.50 -3.48 -8.16
CA GLU A 57 -21.40 -3.55 -9.14
C GLU A 57 -20.69 -4.91 -9.06
N PRO A 58 -20.53 -5.64 -10.20
CA PRO A 58 -19.90 -6.95 -10.19
C PRO A 58 -18.44 -6.86 -9.78
N LEU A 59 -17.97 -7.86 -9.03
CA LEU A 59 -16.57 -7.98 -8.67
C LEU A 59 -15.72 -8.34 -9.90
N THR A 60 -14.62 -7.65 -10.06
CA THR A 60 -13.63 -8.02 -11.07
C THR A 60 -12.87 -9.29 -10.65
N PRO A 61 -12.31 -10.09 -11.60
CA PRO A 61 -11.47 -11.22 -11.23
C PRO A 61 -10.34 -10.85 -10.27
N LEU A 62 -9.74 -9.67 -10.44
CA LEU A 62 -8.69 -9.18 -9.56
C LEU A 62 -9.21 -8.87 -8.15
N ALA A 63 -10.42 -8.32 -8.03
CA ALA A 63 -11.05 -8.08 -6.75
C ALA A 63 -11.32 -9.40 -5.99
N LEU A 64 -11.79 -10.43 -6.70
CA LEU A 64 -12.01 -11.77 -6.14
C LEU A 64 -10.70 -12.41 -5.64
N GLU A 65 -9.60 -12.20 -6.36
CA GLU A 65 -8.26 -12.71 -6.00
C GLU A 65 -7.70 -12.00 -4.76
N MET A 66 -7.83 -10.67 -4.68
CA MET A 66 -7.17 -9.84 -3.67
C MET A 66 -7.97 -9.68 -2.39
N GLY A 67 -9.26 -9.95 -2.41
CA GLY A 67 -10.17 -9.76 -1.29
C GLY A 67 -11.28 -8.75 -1.58
N THR A 68 -12.41 -8.94 -0.94
CA THR A 68 -13.63 -8.15 -1.17
C THR A 68 -14.06 -7.36 0.06
N GLU A 69 -13.27 -7.44 1.13
CA GLU A 69 -13.58 -6.76 2.38
C GLU A 69 -13.57 -5.24 2.24
N GLN A 70 -14.49 -4.59 2.93
CA GLN A 70 -14.46 -3.14 3.07
C GLN A 70 -13.59 -2.74 4.25
N PHE A 71 -12.83 -1.66 4.07
CA PHE A 71 -12.04 -1.12 5.16
C PHE A 71 -12.94 -0.52 6.24
N SER A 72 -12.66 -0.84 7.49
CA SER A 72 -13.39 -0.33 8.65
C SER A 72 -12.48 -0.24 9.87
N LYS A 73 -12.97 0.35 10.96
CA LYS A 73 -12.25 0.36 12.25
C LYS A 73 -11.91 -1.04 12.76
N ALA A 74 -12.68 -2.07 12.41
CA ALA A 74 -12.41 -3.45 12.78
C ALA A 74 -11.13 -4.02 12.14
N ALA A 75 -10.65 -3.40 11.06
CA ALA A 75 -9.38 -3.76 10.44
C ALA A 75 -8.15 -3.20 11.20
N LEU A 76 -8.37 -2.25 12.11
CA LEU A 76 -7.33 -1.60 12.91
C LEU A 76 -7.15 -2.32 14.24
N SER A 77 -5.92 -2.71 14.55
CA SER A 77 -5.60 -3.31 15.84
C SER A 77 -5.13 -2.23 16.83
N SER A 78 -5.69 -2.22 18.04
CA SER A 78 -5.23 -1.38 19.16
C SER A 78 -3.84 -1.78 19.68
N GLU A 79 -3.43 -3.03 19.41
CA GLU A 79 -2.11 -3.55 19.78
C GLU A 79 -1.00 -3.16 18.81
N ARG A 80 -1.31 -2.39 17.78
CA ARG A 80 -0.37 -1.95 16.73
C ARG A 80 -0.41 -0.45 16.54
N GLU A 81 0.70 0.12 16.08
CA GLU A 81 0.74 1.49 15.58
C GLU A 81 0.19 1.51 14.15
N ASN A 82 -0.98 2.10 13.97
CA ASN A 82 -1.64 2.20 12.67
C ASN A 82 -1.20 3.50 11.99
N LEU A 83 -0.40 3.39 10.92
CA LEU A 83 0.19 4.52 10.20
C LEU A 83 -0.35 4.59 8.77
N VAL A 84 -0.75 5.76 8.31
CA VAL A 84 -1.18 5.98 6.92
C VAL A 84 0.01 6.48 6.10
N LEU A 85 0.44 5.71 5.11
CA LEU A 85 1.53 6.08 4.20
C LEU A 85 0.98 6.92 3.06
N PHE A 86 0.95 8.22 3.23
CA PHE A 86 0.59 9.16 2.16
C PHE A 86 1.12 10.56 2.48
N PRO A 87 1.76 11.27 1.53
CA PRO A 87 2.22 12.63 1.75
C PRO A 87 1.04 13.59 1.94
N SER A 88 1.06 14.33 3.05
CA SER A 88 0.11 15.37 3.39
C SER A 88 0.82 16.49 4.16
N GLU A 89 0.15 17.59 4.40
CA GLU A 89 0.70 18.71 5.19
C GLU A 89 1.08 18.30 6.62
N THR A 90 0.34 17.33 7.18
CA THR A 90 0.53 16.84 8.55
C THR A 90 1.37 15.56 8.63
N SER A 91 1.81 15.00 7.49
CA SER A 91 2.57 13.75 7.48
C SER A 91 3.99 13.96 8.00
N VAL A 92 4.41 13.07 8.90
CA VAL A 92 5.77 13.01 9.42
C VAL A 92 6.64 12.16 8.48
N GLU A 93 7.86 12.60 8.22
CA GLU A 93 8.78 11.84 7.38
C GLU A 93 9.25 10.58 8.12
N LEU A 94 9.15 9.43 7.45
CA LEU A 94 9.66 8.16 7.97
C LEU A 94 11.19 8.22 8.08
N SER A 95 11.69 7.92 9.27
CA SER A 95 13.11 7.79 9.57
C SER A 95 13.32 6.71 10.62
N ASP A 96 14.55 6.24 10.76
CA ASP A 96 14.93 5.27 11.80
C ASP A 96 14.59 5.79 13.21
N GLU A 97 14.73 7.11 13.43
CA GLU A 97 14.40 7.76 14.70
C GLU A 97 12.89 7.65 15.00
N ILE A 98 12.05 7.99 14.01
CA ILE A 98 10.59 7.87 14.14
C ILE A 98 10.19 6.41 14.37
N VAL A 99 10.79 5.47 13.64
CA VAL A 99 10.49 4.04 13.80
C VAL A 99 10.82 3.55 15.21
N ARG A 100 11.98 3.95 15.76
CA ARG A 100 12.38 3.60 17.15
C ARG A 100 11.48 4.21 18.22
N SER A 101 10.77 5.29 17.91
CA SER A 101 9.82 5.93 18.84
C SER A 101 8.54 5.11 19.05
N PHE A 102 8.19 4.23 18.11
CA PHE A 102 7.02 3.38 18.23
C PHE A 102 7.29 2.21 19.18
N LYS A 103 6.36 2.00 20.11
CA LYS A 103 6.46 0.93 21.11
C LYS A 103 5.74 -0.34 20.72
N LYS A 104 4.84 -0.25 19.75
CA LYS A 104 4.02 -1.35 19.26
C LYS A 104 4.46 -1.76 17.85
N PRO A 105 4.19 -3.01 17.43
CA PRO A 105 4.35 -3.40 16.05
C PRO A 105 3.55 -2.48 15.11
N ILE A 106 4.02 -2.30 13.89
CA ILE A 106 3.43 -1.34 12.96
C ILE A 106 2.49 -2.02 11.98
N THR A 107 1.32 -1.42 11.76
CA THR A 107 0.47 -1.65 10.59
C THR A 107 0.59 -0.44 9.69
N LEU A 108 1.10 -0.64 8.47
CA LEU A 108 1.21 0.38 7.46
C LEU A 108 0.00 0.33 6.53
N ILE A 109 -0.82 1.37 6.55
CA ILE A 109 -2.01 1.49 5.73
C ILE A 109 -1.66 2.31 4.50
N VAL A 110 -1.84 1.73 3.32
CA VAL A 110 -1.38 2.31 2.06
C VAL A 110 -2.58 2.58 1.15
N PRO A 111 -2.96 3.84 0.95
CA PRO A 111 -3.96 4.22 -0.04
C PRO A 111 -3.48 3.89 -1.46
N ASP A 112 -4.29 3.19 -2.24
CA ASP A 112 -3.97 2.80 -3.61
C ASP A 112 -5.02 3.32 -4.61
N GLY A 113 -4.53 3.90 -5.69
CA GLY A 113 -5.30 4.52 -6.75
C GLY A 113 -4.45 5.44 -7.59
N SER A 114 -5.06 6.16 -8.55
CA SER A 114 -4.40 7.35 -9.09
C SER A 114 -4.07 8.32 -7.95
N TRP A 115 -3.06 9.17 -8.10
CA TRP A 115 -2.68 10.13 -7.05
C TRP A 115 -3.86 10.93 -6.50
N ARG A 116 -4.79 11.35 -7.39
CA ARG A 116 -6.03 12.03 -6.98
C ARG A 116 -6.94 11.14 -6.13
N GLN A 117 -7.04 9.86 -6.46
CA GLN A 117 -7.86 8.90 -5.72
C GLN A 117 -7.21 8.57 -4.38
N ALA A 118 -5.93 8.24 -4.36
CA ALA A 118 -5.15 7.93 -3.16
C ALA A 118 -5.19 9.09 -2.15
N ALA A 119 -5.02 10.34 -2.62
CA ALA A 119 -5.12 11.54 -1.77
C ALA A 119 -6.49 11.75 -1.12
N ARG A 120 -7.55 11.22 -1.70
CA ARG A 120 -8.92 11.33 -1.17
C ARG A 120 -9.27 10.23 -0.19
N ILE A 121 -8.61 9.08 -0.26
CA ILE A 121 -8.89 7.93 0.62
C ILE A 121 -8.75 8.32 2.09
N PRO A 122 -7.62 8.86 2.58
CA PRO A 122 -7.49 9.24 3.99
C PRO A 122 -8.49 10.29 4.46
N LYS A 123 -8.93 11.16 3.54
CA LYS A 123 -9.91 12.23 3.85
C LYS A 123 -11.35 11.74 3.92
N ARG A 124 -11.67 10.65 3.20
CA ARG A 124 -13.05 10.17 3.02
C ARG A 124 -13.33 8.86 3.74
N GLU A 125 -12.30 8.18 4.24
CA GLU A 125 -12.43 6.94 4.98
C GLU A 125 -12.51 7.24 6.48
N PRO A 126 -13.69 7.08 7.12
CA PRO A 126 -13.85 7.43 8.53
C PRO A 126 -12.92 6.69 9.47
N ALA A 127 -12.56 5.44 9.12
CA ALA A 127 -11.65 4.62 9.91
C ALA A 127 -10.20 5.15 9.91
N LEU A 128 -9.82 5.98 8.94
CA LEU A 128 -8.48 6.59 8.86
C LEU A 128 -8.38 7.94 9.55
N GLN A 129 -9.52 8.51 10.00
CA GLN A 129 -9.53 9.80 10.69
C GLN A 129 -8.79 9.71 12.02
N GLY A 130 -7.91 10.67 12.27
CA GLY A 130 -7.13 10.75 13.51
C GLY A 130 -5.89 9.83 13.54
N LEU A 131 -5.66 8.99 12.53
CA LEU A 131 -4.44 8.21 12.45
C LEU A 131 -3.24 9.09 12.10
N LYS A 132 -2.05 8.67 12.55
CA LYS A 132 -0.79 9.33 12.19
C LYS A 132 -0.47 9.09 10.72
N HIS A 133 -0.21 10.17 10.00
CA HIS A 133 0.23 10.11 8.62
C HIS A 133 1.76 10.14 8.55
N VAL A 134 2.30 9.28 7.70
CA VAL A 134 3.74 9.23 7.41
C VAL A 134 3.97 9.36 5.91
N LYS A 135 5.11 9.93 5.55
CA LYS A 135 5.59 10.05 4.17
C LYS A 135 7.00 9.49 4.04
N LEU A 136 7.34 9.09 2.85
CA LEU A 136 8.71 8.69 2.54
C LEU A 136 9.64 9.90 2.49
N PRO A 137 10.91 9.75 2.88
CA PRO A 137 11.93 10.75 2.59
C PRO A 137 12.12 10.90 1.08
N PRO A 138 12.69 12.02 0.61
CA PRO A 138 13.09 12.17 -0.78
C PRO A 138 13.94 10.99 -1.26
N GLY A 139 13.69 10.52 -2.48
CA GLY A 139 14.38 9.35 -3.01
C GLY A 139 14.44 9.39 -4.54
N PRO A 140 15.03 8.37 -5.16
CA PRO A 140 15.17 8.31 -6.62
C PRO A 140 13.80 8.35 -7.31
N PRO A 141 13.72 8.80 -8.57
CA PRO A 141 12.49 8.76 -9.34
C PRO A 141 11.98 7.32 -9.50
N SER A 142 10.70 7.18 -9.87
CA SER A 142 10.09 5.89 -10.14
C SER A 142 10.75 5.17 -11.32
N ASN A 143 10.95 3.87 -11.16
CA ASN A 143 11.35 2.96 -12.23
C ASN A 143 10.15 2.25 -12.90
N TYR A 144 8.95 2.48 -12.39
CA TYR A 144 7.74 1.86 -12.91
C TYR A 144 7.32 2.50 -14.24
N ARG A 145 7.32 1.71 -15.34
CA ARG A 145 7.11 2.19 -16.71
C ARG A 145 5.73 1.84 -17.30
N LEU A 146 4.89 1.10 -16.59
CA LEU A 146 3.58 0.68 -17.10
C LEU A 146 2.50 1.76 -17.00
N ARG A 147 2.77 2.83 -16.25
CA ARG A 147 1.92 4.03 -16.17
C ARG A 147 2.76 5.27 -16.37
N ARG A 148 2.16 6.28 -17.01
CA ARG A 148 2.79 7.59 -17.14
C ARG A 148 2.62 8.34 -15.83
N GLU A 149 3.73 8.66 -15.19
CA GLU A 149 3.73 9.53 -14.02
C GLU A 149 3.61 10.98 -14.45
N HIS A 150 2.73 11.73 -13.78
CA HIS A 150 2.50 13.15 -14.07
C HIS A 150 3.50 14.07 -13.33
N HIS A 151 4.26 13.52 -12.41
CA HIS A 151 5.20 14.27 -11.58
C HIS A 151 6.44 13.41 -11.28
N PRO A 152 7.67 13.97 -11.35
CA PRO A 152 8.91 13.19 -11.16
C PRO A 152 9.06 12.59 -9.76
N HIS A 153 8.33 13.10 -8.77
CA HIS A 153 8.33 12.57 -7.40
C HIS A 153 7.24 11.52 -7.12
N TYR A 154 6.39 11.25 -8.11
CA TYR A 154 5.36 10.23 -7.96
C TYR A 154 5.97 8.85 -8.15
N ILE A 155 5.65 7.95 -7.24
CA ILE A 155 6.09 6.56 -7.27
C ILE A 155 4.87 5.65 -7.21
N CYS A 156 4.99 4.43 -7.73
CA CYS A 156 3.90 3.48 -7.68
C CYS A 156 3.75 2.89 -6.26
N THR A 157 2.60 2.29 -5.99
CA THR A 157 2.28 1.73 -4.66
C THR A 157 3.26 0.65 -4.24
N PHE A 158 3.72 -0.20 -5.16
CA PHE A 158 4.74 -1.20 -4.88
C PHE A 158 6.07 -0.57 -4.43
N GLU A 159 6.56 0.43 -5.16
CA GLU A 159 7.78 1.16 -4.78
C GLU A 159 7.63 1.89 -3.45
N ALA A 160 6.44 2.46 -3.19
CA ALA A 160 6.17 3.13 -1.92
C ALA A 160 6.25 2.15 -0.74
N ILE A 161 5.65 0.96 -0.88
CA ILE A 161 5.71 -0.09 0.13
C ILE A 161 7.16 -0.57 0.30
N SER A 162 7.87 -0.88 -0.78
CA SER A 162 9.27 -1.34 -0.72
C SER A 162 10.18 -0.33 -0.01
N ARG A 163 10.08 0.96 -0.34
CA ARG A 163 10.87 2.02 0.32
C ARG A 163 10.50 2.20 1.79
N ALA A 164 9.22 2.11 2.12
CA ALA A 164 8.79 2.16 3.52
C ALA A 164 9.34 0.97 4.31
N GLN A 165 9.30 -0.23 3.73
CA GLN A 165 9.82 -1.45 4.37
C GLN A 165 11.34 -1.40 4.57
N ALA A 166 12.08 -0.74 3.69
CA ALA A 166 13.52 -0.51 3.89
C ALA A 166 13.82 0.23 5.19
N ILE A 167 12.96 1.19 5.56
CA ILE A 167 13.10 1.99 6.78
C ILE A 167 12.53 1.21 7.99
N LEU A 168 11.37 0.57 7.82
CA LEU A 168 10.66 -0.11 8.91
C LEU A 168 11.32 -1.42 9.36
N GLU A 169 11.87 -2.19 8.41
CA GLU A 169 12.41 -3.54 8.63
C GLU A 169 13.93 -3.63 8.36
N GLY A 170 14.49 -2.58 7.82
CA GLY A 170 15.90 -2.50 7.45
C GLY A 170 16.17 -2.74 5.96
N PRO A 171 17.36 -2.35 5.48
CA PRO A 171 17.69 -2.29 4.04
C PRO A 171 17.80 -3.67 3.38
N LYS A 172 17.98 -4.76 4.14
CA LYS A 172 17.98 -6.13 3.60
C LYS A 172 16.60 -6.48 3.02
N THR A 173 15.53 -6.15 3.73
CA THR A 173 14.15 -6.42 3.33
C THR A 173 13.80 -5.75 2.01
N ALA A 174 14.26 -4.51 1.78
CA ALA A 174 14.01 -3.81 0.53
C ALA A 174 14.68 -4.45 -0.69
N ARG A 175 15.74 -5.24 -0.50
CA ARG A 175 16.41 -5.97 -1.60
C ARG A 175 15.71 -7.28 -1.93
N GLU A 176 14.86 -7.76 -1.04
CA GLU A 176 14.09 -8.99 -1.22
C GLU A 176 12.69 -8.70 -1.80
N ILE A 177 12.20 -7.47 -1.67
CA ILE A 177 10.98 -6.94 -2.30
C ILE A 177 11.33 -6.35 -3.67
#